data_962edeb8bea124d2336ded92b3846f91
#
_entry.id   962edeb8bea124d2336ded92b3846f91
#
_cell.length_a   1.000
_cell.length_b   1.000
_cell.length_c   1.000
_cell.angle_alpha   90.00
_cell.angle_beta   90.00
_cell.angle_gamma   90.00
#
_symmetry.space_group_name_H-M   'P 1'
#
loop_
_entity.id
_entity.type
_entity.pdbx_description
1 polymer ?
#
loop_
_entity_poly.entity_id
_entity_poly.type
_entity_poly.pdbx_seq_one_letter_code
_entity_poly.pdbx_strand_id
1 'polypeptide(L)'
;MGTKASRVLFATAACLLWLNGCETSSRLGDLFQSNAESTQSSQGPAPASDPTTTGSLRQDPAETAAKGSAKRTTKRSSGKDAEDELALGKKHFDAGNFTLAERHFRRAVELHPRDLEAWLGLAAAYDRLRRFELADRAYDQAAKIAGPTAEILNNRGYSYMLRGDAKRARETLLEAQGKDPGNTYIKNNLELLEASVRKGKATQ
;
A
#
# COMPACT_ATOMS: atom_id res chain seq x y z
N MET A 1 -9.89 62.97 -47.59
CA MET A 1 -10.63 62.20 -46.61
C MET A 1 -10.12 60.76 -46.69
N GLY A 2 -9.21 60.38 -45.81
CA GLY A 2 -8.51 59.12 -45.88
C GLY A 2 -9.01 58.18 -44.79
N THR A 3 -9.43 57.02 -45.21
CA THR A 3 -9.79 55.91 -44.31
C THR A 3 -8.57 54.97 -44.21
N LYS A 4 -7.96 54.95 -43.03
CA LYS A 4 -6.89 54.02 -42.69
C LYS A 4 -7.47 52.64 -42.33
N ALA A 5 -7.25 51.66 -43.17
CA ALA A 5 -7.56 50.26 -42.86
C ALA A 5 -6.52 49.70 -41.93
N SER A 6 -6.92 49.36 -40.71
CA SER A 6 -6.10 48.70 -39.68
C SER A 6 -6.12 47.21 -39.94
N ARG A 7 -4.98 46.66 -40.35
CA ARG A 7 -4.78 45.21 -40.51
C ARG A 7 -4.54 44.59 -39.11
N VAL A 8 -5.52 43.83 -38.65
CA VAL A 8 -5.39 43.00 -37.44
C VAL A 8 -4.71 41.71 -37.84
N LEU A 9 -3.46 41.53 -37.40
CA LEU A 9 -2.71 40.29 -37.50
C LEU A 9 -3.27 39.31 -36.48
N PHE A 10 -3.92 38.26 -36.94
CA PHE A 10 -4.21 37.10 -36.14
C PHE A 10 -2.93 36.27 -35.93
N ALA A 11 -2.33 36.41 -34.75
CA ALA A 11 -1.32 35.49 -34.27
C ALA A 11 -2.03 34.24 -33.73
N THR A 12 -1.99 33.16 -34.52
CA THR A 12 -2.40 31.82 -34.08
C THR A 12 -1.35 31.27 -33.13
N ALA A 13 -1.54 31.45 -31.84
CA ALA A 13 -0.77 30.75 -30.83
C ALA A 13 -1.28 29.29 -30.76
N ALA A 14 -0.49 28.39 -31.36
CA ALA A 14 -0.66 26.95 -31.16
C ALA A 14 -0.35 26.59 -29.72
N CYS A 15 -1.39 26.48 -28.90
CA CYS A 15 -1.29 25.85 -27.58
C CYS A 15 -1.08 24.36 -27.76
N LEU A 16 0.19 23.94 -27.74
CA LEU A 16 0.55 22.54 -27.48
C LEU A 16 0.16 22.22 -26.03
N LEU A 17 -1.00 21.64 -25.87
CA LEU A 17 -1.44 21.00 -24.64
C LEU A 17 -0.53 19.79 -24.41
N TRP A 18 0.49 19.98 -23.58
CA TRP A 18 1.18 18.89 -22.91
C TRP A 18 0.17 18.27 -21.92
N LEU A 19 -0.41 17.16 -22.36
CA LEU A 19 -1.07 16.23 -21.47
C LEU A 19 0.00 15.57 -20.60
N ASN A 20 0.43 16.26 -19.54
CA ASN A 20 1.10 15.62 -18.45
C ASN A 20 0.07 14.72 -17.79
N GLY A 21 0.13 13.44 -18.12
CA GLY A 21 -0.57 12.39 -17.41
C GLY A 21 -0.21 12.51 -15.93
N CYS A 22 -1.22 12.80 -15.13
CA CYS A 22 -1.13 12.74 -13.69
C CYS A 22 -1.00 11.25 -13.32
N GLU A 23 0.23 10.73 -13.36
CA GLU A 23 0.56 9.47 -12.71
C GLU A 23 0.44 9.68 -11.20
N THR A 24 -0.76 9.48 -10.69
CA THR A 24 -0.95 9.25 -9.26
C THR A 24 -0.44 7.85 -8.94
N SER A 25 0.87 7.67 -8.97
CA SER A 25 1.54 6.53 -8.36
C SER A 25 1.35 6.63 -6.85
N SER A 26 0.24 6.09 -6.38
CA SER A 26 0.04 5.82 -4.95
C SER A 26 0.98 4.66 -4.58
N ARG A 27 2.23 4.98 -4.32
CA ARG A 27 3.18 3.99 -3.82
C ARG A 27 2.78 3.62 -2.39
N LEU A 28 2.86 2.34 -2.07
CA LEU A 28 2.68 1.85 -0.70
C LEU A 28 3.63 2.58 0.26
N GLY A 29 4.83 2.97 -0.22
CA GLY A 29 5.77 3.80 0.51
C GLY A 29 5.17 5.12 1.02
N ASP A 30 4.24 5.73 0.29
CA ASP A 30 3.55 6.94 0.73
C ASP A 30 2.52 6.67 1.83
N LEU A 31 2.09 5.41 1.98
CA LEU A 31 1.21 4.97 3.06
C LEU A 31 1.98 4.50 4.32
N PHE A 32 3.26 4.08 4.16
CA PHE A 32 4.06 3.48 5.23
C PHE A 32 5.27 4.31 5.65
N GLN A 33 5.49 5.52 5.09
CA GLN A 33 6.65 6.33 5.44
C GLN A 33 6.49 6.98 6.83
N SER A 34 6.81 6.18 7.85
CA SER A 34 7.28 6.69 9.12
C SER A 34 8.57 5.94 9.49
N ASN A 35 9.72 6.65 9.39
CA ASN A 35 11.03 6.27 9.94
C ASN A 35 11.70 4.98 9.45
N ALA A 36 12.36 5.04 8.29
CA ALA A 36 13.62 4.32 8.07
C ALA A 36 14.46 5.12 7.06
N GLU A 37 15.23 6.04 7.57
CA GLU A 37 16.37 6.61 6.86
C GLU A 37 17.53 5.62 6.85
N SER A 38 18.16 5.52 5.68
CA SER A 38 19.48 4.94 5.39
C SER A 38 19.61 3.41 5.26
N THR A 39 19.72 2.89 4.03
CA THR A 39 21.02 2.53 3.42
C THR A 39 20.87 2.24 1.93
N GLN A 40 21.59 2.99 1.10
CA GLN A 40 21.86 2.70 -0.31
C GLN A 40 22.82 1.52 -0.43
N SER A 41 22.57 0.62 -1.40
CA SER A 41 23.61 0.13 -2.32
C SER A 41 23.04 -0.80 -3.39
N SER A 42 22.96 -0.38 -4.56
CA SER A 42 23.45 -0.72 -5.92
C SER A 42 23.54 -2.18 -6.37
N GLN A 43 23.01 -2.37 -7.61
CA GLN A 43 23.42 -3.22 -8.75
C GLN A 43 22.97 -4.68 -8.82
N GLY A 44 22.18 -5.03 -9.72
CA GLY A 44 21.82 -5.48 -11.06
C GLY A 44 22.61 -6.71 -11.55
N PRO A 45 22.36 -7.36 -12.74
CA PRO A 45 21.11 -7.86 -13.32
C PRO A 45 21.10 -9.40 -13.50
N ALA A 46 19.97 -9.91 -14.03
CA ALA A 46 19.65 -11.30 -14.36
C ALA A 46 20.64 -11.98 -15.36
N PRO A 47 20.60 -13.33 -15.57
CA PRO A 47 19.63 -13.86 -16.50
C PRO A 47 19.01 -15.23 -16.17
N ALA A 48 17.99 -15.55 -16.98
CA ALA A 48 17.17 -16.73 -17.06
C ALA A 48 17.92 -18.05 -17.26
N SER A 49 17.30 -19.16 -16.82
CA SER A 49 17.13 -20.40 -17.61
C SER A 49 16.36 -21.45 -16.79
N ASP A 50 15.21 -21.86 -17.34
CA ASP A 50 14.64 -23.18 -17.10
C ASP A 50 15.58 -24.26 -17.73
N PRO A 51 15.59 -25.53 -17.28
CA PRO A 51 14.62 -26.44 -17.81
C PRO A 51 14.13 -27.56 -16.84
N THR A 52 12.89 -28.01 -17.12
CA THR A 52 12.25 -29.30 -16.92
C THR A 52 13.21 -30.48 -16.66
N THR A 53 12.92 -31.32 -15.64
CA THR A 53 12.97 -32.78 -15.80
C THR A 53 12.22 -33.48 -14.66
N THR A 54 11.30 -34.33 -15.09
CA THR A 54 10.57 -35.39 -14.42
C THR A 54 11.47 -36.44 -13.76
N GLY A 55 10.99 -37.04 -12.65
CA GLY A 55 11.36 -38.43 -12.43
C GLY A 55 11.56 -38.88 -10.99
N SER A 56 10.62 -39.66 -10.54
CA SER A 56 10.80 -40.94 -9.84
C SER A 56 10.84 -40.98 -8.32
N LEU A 57 9.82 -41.63 -7.83
CA LEU A 57 9.61 -42.27 -6.54
C LEU A 57 10.81 -43.17 -6.13
N ARG A 58 11.24 -43.07 -4.88
CA ARG A 58 11.71 -44.26 -4.10
C ARG A 58 11.47 -44.00 -2.60
N GLN A 59 10.84 -45.00 -2.00
CA GLN A 59 10.55 -45.17 -0.58
C GLN A 59 11.75 -45.74 0.16
N ASP A 60 11.95 -45.22 1.41
CA ASP A 60 12.26 -45.87 2.70
C ASP A 60 13.59 -46.57 2.98
N PRO A 61 13.94 -46.87 4.28
CA PRO A 61 13.53 -46.31 5.57
C PRO A 61 14.69 -46.07 6.58
N ALA A 62 14.30 -45.74 7.82
CA ALA A 62 15.02 -45.81 9.12
C ALA A 62 15.62 -44.50 9.61
N GLU A 63 14.94 -43.84 10.53
CA GLU A 63 14.90 -43.94 12.00
C GLU A 63 16.26 -43.71 12.70
N THR A 64 16.38 -42.63 13.39
CA THR A 64 16.62 -42.39 14.81
C THR A 64 17.32 -41.04 15.09
N ALA A 65 16.77 -40.35 16.08
CA ALA A 65 17.46 -39.42 16.98
C ALA A 65 17.99 -38.07 16.49
N ALA A 66 17.12 -37.03 16.53
CA ALA A 66 17.53 -35.68 16.94
C ALA A 66 16.33 -34.83 17.38
N LYS A 67 15.77 -35.15 18.54
CA LYS A 67 14.71 -34.35 19.20
C LYS A 67 15.28 -33.14 19.95
N GLY A 68 16.04 -32.28 19.34
CA GLY A 68 16.59 -31.11 20.02
C GLY A 68 16.84 -29.87 19.15
N SER A 69 17.01 -30.04 17.86
CA SER A 69 17.43 -28.96 16.96
C SER A 69 16.33 -28.43 16.03
N ALA A 70 15.23 -29.17 15.86
CA ALA A 70 14.19 -28.83 14.88
C ALA A 70 13.34 -27.61 15.29
N LYS A 71 13.20 -27.30 16.59
CA LYS A 71 12.34 -26.19 17.05
C LYS A 71 12.99 -24.82 16.89
N ARG A 72 14.32 -24.75 16.86
CA ARG A 72 15.04 -23.47 16.70
C ARG A 72 15.27 -23.10 15.23
N THR A 73 15.47 -24.08 14.37
CA THR A 73 15.61 -23.89 12.92
C THR A 73 14.29 -23.56 12.23
N THR A 74 13.20 -24.19 12.62
CA THR A 74 11.85 -23.90 12.08
C THR A 74 11.38 -22.49 12.43
N LYS A 75 11.68 -21.98 13.64
CA LYS A 75 11.29 -20.62 14.03
C LYS A 75 12.10 -19.54 13.28
N ARG A 76 13.36 -19.81 12.95
CA ARG A 76 14.24 -18.89 12.21
C ARG A 76 13.90 -18.88 10.70
N SER A 77 13.54 -20.01 10.13
CA SER A 77 13.03 -20.15 8.77
C SER A 77 11.70 -19.41 8.62
N SER A 78 10.75 -19.64 9.53
CA SER A 78 9.44 -18.96 9.53
C SER A 78 9.53 -17.44 9.60
N GLY A 79 10.54 -16.89 10.31
CA GLY A 79 10.77 -15.45 10.37
C GLY A 79 11.18 -14.87 9.03
N LYS A 80 12.16 -15.48 8.38
CA LYS A 80 12.64 -15.07 7.07
C LYS A 80 11.55 -15.23 6.01
N ASP A 81 10.83 -16.35 6.04
CA ASP A 81 9.74 -16.60 5.10
C ASP A 81 8.63 -15.52 5.23
N ALA A 82 8.36 -15.04 6.45
CA ALA A 82 7.40 -13.96 6.66
C ALA A 82 7.88 -12.61 6.13
N GLU A 83 9.16 -12.28 6.31
CA GLU A 83 9.78 -11.07 5.77
C GLU A 83 9.80 -11.09 4.23
N ASP A 84 10.10 -12.24 3.62
CA ASP A 84 10.07 -12.43 2.17
C ASP A 84 8.62 -12.26 1.64
N GLU A 85 7.62 -12.79 2.32
CA GLU A 85 6.21 -12.63 1.96
C GLU A 85 5.73 -11.19 2.12
N LEU A 86 6.14 -10.49 3.19
CA LEU A 86 5.86 -9.06 3.36
C LEU A 86 6.46 -8.23 2.22
N ALA A 87 7.71 -8.47 1.86
CA ALA A 87 8.39 -7.77 0.77
C ALA A 87 7.71 -8.01 -0.58
N LEU A 88 7.29 -9.26 -0.87
CA LEU A 88 6.52 -9.59 -2.07
C LEU A 88 5.15 -8.90 -2.07
N GLY A 89 4.47 -8.86 -0.92
CA GLY A 89 3.20 -8.14 -0.75
C GLY A 89 3.33 -6.67 -1.13
N LYS A 90 4.34 -5.98 -0.61
CA LYS A 90 4.65 -4.59 -0.94
C LYS A 90 4.94 -4.41 -2.43
N LYS A 91 5.83 -5.22 -2.99
CA LYS A 91 6.18 -5.16 -4.41
C LYS A 91 4.95 -5.29 -5.32
N HIS A 92 4.06 -6.24 -5.02
CA HIS A 92 2.84 -6.43 -5.80
C HIS A 92 1.83 -5.29 -5.60
N PHE A 93 1.76 -4.74 -4.39
CA PHE A 93 0.90 -3.60 -4.10
C PHE A 93 1.34 -2.35 -4.89
N ASP A 94 2.64 -2.04 -4.91
CA ASP A 94 3.22 -0.93 -5.66
C ASP A 94 3.04 -1.09 -7.18
N ALA A 95 3.04 -2.34 -7.66
CA ALA A 95 2.76 -2.67 -9.05
C ALA A 95 1.24 -2.65 -9.39
N GLY A 96 0.34 -2.35 -8.44
CA GLY A 96 -1.10 -2.37 -8.64
C GLY A 96 -1.73 -3.77 -8.68
N ASN A 97 -0.95 -4.83 -8.42
CA ASN A 97 -1.39 -6.22 -8.42
C ASN A 97 -2.03 -6.59 -7.07
N PHE A 98 -3.12 -5.94 -6.70
CA PHE A 98 -3.71 -6.01 -5.36
C PHE A 98 -4.15 -7.41 -4.93
N THR A 99 -4.55 -8.27 -5.86
CA THR A 99 -4.90 -9.67 -5.56
C THR A 99 -3.67 -10.48 -5.15
N LEU A 100 -2.53 -10.27 -5.80
CA LEU A 100 -1.27 -10.90 -5.41
C LEU A 100 -0.75 -10.31 -4.10
N ALA A 101 -0.82 -8.99 -3.94
CA ALA A 101 -0.45 -8.31 -2.71
C ALA A 101 -1.26 -8.87 -1.51
N GLU A 102 -2.57 -8.99 -1.64
CA GLU A 102 -3.45 -9.59 -0.62
C GLU A 102 -2.99 -11.00 -0.23
N ARG A 103 -2.65 -11.84 -1.21
CA ARG A 103 -2.20 -13.22 -0.95
C ARG A 103 -0.89 -13.27 -0.18
N HIS A 104 0.08 -12.43 -0.56
CA HIS A 104 1.38 -12.36 0.11
C HIS A 104 1.28 -11.75 1.50
N PHE A 105 0.56 -10.63 1.68
CA PHE A 105 0.32 -10.06 3.01
C PHE A 105 -0.42 -11.03 3.94
N ARG A 106 -1.41 -11.77 3.43
CA ARG A 106 -2.11 -12.79 4.21
C ARG A 106 -1.14 -13.88 4.67
N ARG A 107 -0.24 -14.33 3.79
CA ARG A 107 0.77 -15.30 4.16
C ARG A 107 1.75 -14.75 5.20
N ALA A 108 2.14 -13.49 5.08
CA ALA A 108 2.99 -12.82 6.08
C ALA A 108 2.34 -12.80 7.47
N VAL A 109 1.04 -12.42 7.57
CA VAL A 109 0.34 -12.40 8.87
C VAL A 109 0.06 -13.80 9.43
N GLU A 110 -0.08 -14.84 8.58
CA GLU A 110 -0.16 -16.24 9.02
C GLU A 110 1.15 -16.70 9.66
N LEU A 111 2.29 -16.31 9.09
CA LEU A 111 3.62 -16.65 9.58
C LEU A 111 4.01 -15.82 10.81
N HIS A 112 3.70 -14.52 10.79
CA HIS A 112 3.95 -13.56 11.86
C HIS A 112 2.68 -12.78 12.25
N PRO A 113 1.80 -13.35 13.10
CA PRO A 113 0.52 -12.74 13.45
C PRO A 113 0.60 -11.41 14.20
N ARG A 114 1.78 -11.02 14.68
CA ARG A 114 2.03 -9.75 15.38
C ARG A 114 2.77 -8.71 14.52
N ASP A 115 2.94 -8.98 13.24
CA ASP A 115 3.54 -8.04 12.31
C ASP A 115 2.53 -6.96 11.94
N LEU A 116 2.73 -5.76 12.48
CA LEU A 116 1.87 -4.60 12.24
C LEU A 116 1.84 -4.20 10.76
N GLU A 117 3.02 -4.18 10.13
CA GLU A 117 3.16 -3.75 8.74
C GLU A 117 2.44 -4.70 7.78
N ALA A 118 2.53 -6.02 8.03
CA ALA A 118 1.80 -7.01 7.25
C ALA A 118 0.28 -6.85 7.38
N TRP A 119 -0.24 -6.56 8.59
CA TRP A 119 -1.67 -6.29 8.79
C TRP A 119 -2.14 -5.00 8.09
N LEU A 120 -1.34 -3.93 8.14
CA LEU A 120 -1.64 -2.69 7.43
C LEU A 120 -1.61 -2.87 5.91
N GLY A 121 -0.62 -3.62 5.39
CA GLY A 121 -0.54 -3.98 3.99
C GLY A 121 -1.74 -4.81 3.52
N LEU A 122 -2.17 -5.78 4.34
CA LEU A 122 -3.35 -6.59 4.07
C LEU A 122 -4.63 -5.75 4.04
N ALA A 123 -4.79 -4.82 5.00
CA ALA A 123 -5.91 -3.90 5.04
C ALA A 123 -5.96 -3.01 3.79
N ALA A 124 -4.80 -2.43 3.42
CA ALA A 124 -4.69 -1.60 2.22
C ALA A 124 -5.02 -2.40 0.94
N ALA A 125 -4.55 -3.65 0.83
CA ALA A 125 -4.87 -4.51 -0.30
C ALA A 125 -6.38 -4.81 -0.39
N TYR A 126 -7.03 -5.07 0.74
CA TYR A 126 -8.49 -5.26 0.81
C TYR A 126 -9.25 -3.98 0.40
N ASP A 127 -8.80 -2.80 0.83
CA ASP A 127 -9.38 -1.51 0.44
C ASP A 127 -9.32 -1.31 -1.08
N ARG A 128 -8.17 -1.59 -1.70
CA ARG A 128 -8.00 -1.49 -3.16
C ARG A 128 -8.86 -2.50 -3.92
N LEU A 129 -9.14 -3.66 -3.32
CA LEU A 129 -10.07 -4.68 -3.84
C LEU A 129 -11.53 -4.40 -3.46
N ARG A 130 -11.83 -3.29 -2.77
CA ARG A 130 -13.15 -2.89 -2.26
C ARG A 130 -13.78 -3.93 -1.32
N ARG A 131 -12.95 -4.74 -0.65
CA ARG A 131 -13.36 -5.73 0.36
C ARG A 131 -13.33 -5.10 1.74
N PHE A 132 -14.17 -4.09 1.94
CA PHE A 132 -14.08 -3.18 3.08
C PHE A 132 -14.27 -3.84 4.45
N GLU A 133 -15.13 -4.85 4.55
CA GLU A 133 -15.33 -5.61 5.80
C GLU A 133 -14.08 -6.40 6.20
N LEU A 134 -13.30 -6.88 5.22
CA LEU A 134 -12.02 -7.54 5.47
C LEU A 134 -10.94 -6.52 5.84
N ALA A 135 -10.95 -5.34 5.22
CA ALA A 135 -10.07 -4.24 5.58
C ALA A 135 -10.30 -3.81 7.05
N ASP A 136 -11.58 -3.64 7.46
CA ASP A 136 -11.91 -3.29 8.85
C ASP A 136 -11.35 -4.30 9.85
N ARG A 137 -11.49 -5.60 9.57
CA ARG A 137 -10.92 -6.66 10.43
C ARG A 137 -9.40 -6.61 10.51
N ALA A 138 -8.73 -6.31 9.39
CA ALA A 138 -7.28 -6.18 9.36
C ALA A 138 -6.80 -4.95 10.14
N TYR A 139 -7.48 -3.79 10.00
CA TYR A 139 -7.22 -2.61 10.83
C TYR A 139 -7.50 -2.87 12.32
N ASP A 140 -8.52 -3.65 12.66
CA ASP A 140 -8.79 -4.03 14.06
C ASP A 140 -7.66 -4.91 14.62
N GLN A 141 -7.08 -5.83 13.83
CA GLN A 141 -5.90 -6.59 14.25
C GLN A 141 -4.68 -5.69 14.45
N ALA A 142 -4.43 -4.76 13.51
CA ALA A 142 -3.36 -3.77 13.64
C ALA A 142 -3.52 -2.95 14.94
N ALA A 143 -4.74 -2.48 15.23
CA ALA A 143 -5.03 -1.73 16.45
C ALA A 143 -4.90 -2.57 17.74
N LYS A 144 -5.17 -3.87 17.70
CA LYS A 144 -4.90 -4.77 18.85
C LYS A 144 -3.41 -4.96 19.11
N ILE A 145 -2.56 -4.85 18.08
CA ILE A 145 -1.11 -5.02 18.21
C ILE A 145 -0.44 -3.76 18.76
N ALA A 146 -0.79 -2.58 18.20
CA ALA A 146 -0.08 -1.32 18.45
C ALA A 146 -0.95 -0.24 19.12
N GLY A 147 -2.22 -0.52 19.38
CA GLY A 147 -3.19 0.51 19.75
C GLY A 147 -3.65 1.34 18.53
N PRO A 148 -4.56 2.29 18.73
CA PRO A 148 -5.01 3.19 17.68
C PRO A 148 -3.97 4.29 17.43
N THR A 149 -2.85 3.96 16.75
CA THR A 149 -1.82 4.92 16.41
C THR A 149 -2.30 5.90 15.34
N ALA A 150 -1.60 7.04 15.17
CA ALA A 150 -1.89 8.01 14.12
C ALA A 150 -1.87 7.38 12.72
N GLU A 151 -0.93 6.49 12.47
CA GLU A 151 -0.81 5.76 11.21
C GLU A 151 -2.02 4.85 10.93
N ILE A 152 -2.40 4.01 11.90
CA ILE A 152 -3.56 3.11 11.76
C ILE A 152 -4.84 3.91 11.51
N LEU A 153 -5.04 5.00 12.27
CA LEU A 153 -6.19 5.88 12.11
C LEU A 153 -6.18 6.60 10.78
N ASN A 154 -5.02 7.08 10.32
CA ASN A 154 -4.89 7.70 9.00
C ASN A 154 -5.29 6.75 7.88
N ASN A 155 -4.77 5.53 7.89
CA ASN A 155 -5.07 4.52 6.88
C ASN A 155 -6.54 4.09 6.93
N ARG A 156 -7.11 3.92 8.12
CA ARG A 156 -8.54 3.62 8.30
C ARG A 156 -9.43 4.78 7.87
N GLY A 157 -9.03 6.02 8.13
CA GLY A 157 -9.72 7.22 7.64
C GLY A 157 -9.75 7.29 6.12
N TYR A 158 -8.62 6.98 5.47
CA TYR A 158 -8.55 6.85 4.02
C TYR A 158 -9.44 5.72 3.49
N SER A 159 -9.50 4.57 4.17
CA SER A 159 -10.44 3.48 3.86
C SER A 159 -11.89 3.96 3.86
N TYR A 160 -12.31 4.76 4.85
CA TYR A 160 -13.64 5.36 4.87
C TYR A 160 -13.87 6.33 3.70
N MET A 161 -12.83 7.07 3.26
CA MET A 161 -12.93 7.90 2.04
C MET A 161 -13.19 7.04 0.80
N LEU A 162 -12.49 5.92 0.62
CA LEU A 162 -12.64 5.01 -0.52
C LEU A 162 -14.05 4.42 -0.63
N ARG A 163 -14.74 4.26 0.50
CA ARG A 163 -16.13 3.76 0.54
C ARG A 163 -17.19 4.88 0.51
N GLY A 164 -16.74 6.14 0.45
CA GLY A 164 -17.63 7.31 0.38
C GLY A 164 -18.20 7.74 1.72
N ASP A 165 -17.76 7.18 2.84
CA ASP A 165 -18.20 7.56 4.19
C ASP A 165 -17.42 8.77 4.69
N ALA A 166 -17.78 9.94 4.19
CA ALA A 166 -17.11 11.19 4.53
C ALA A 166 -17.20 11.54 6.02
N LYS A 167 -18.27 11.10 6.70
CA LYS A 167 -18.44 11.36 8.14
C LYS A 167 -17.41 10.60 8.95
N ARG A 168 -17.37 9.25 8.83
CA ARG A 168 -16.40 8.42 9.54
C ARG A 168 -14.97 8.75 9.13
N ALA A 169 -14.72 9.04 7.84
CA ALA A 169 -13.42 9.47 7.37
C ALA A 169 -12.92 10.71 8.13
N ARG A 170 -13.76 11.75 8.24
CA ARG A 170 -13.40 12.98 8.94
C ARG A 170 -13.13 12.75 10.41
N GLU A 171 -14.01 12.04 11.11
CA GLU A 171 -13.86 11.73 12.53
C GLU A 171 -12.54 11.00 12.80
N THR A 172 -12.26 9.97 12.02
CA THR A 172 -11.04 9.15 12.17
C THR A 172 -9.76 9.90 11.82
N LEU A 173 -9.78 10.72 10.75
CA LEU A 173 -8.61 11.52 10.36
C LEU A 173 -8.33 12.65 11.37
N LEU A 174 -9.35 13.26 11.96
CA LEU A 174 -9.15 14.24 13.03
C LEU A 174 -8.58 13.61 14.30
N GLU A 175 -9.01 12.38 14.64
CA GLU A 175 -8.39 11.62 15.73
C GLU A 175 -6.91 11.33 15.44
N ALA A 176 -6.59 10.93 14.21
CA ALA A 176 -5.21 10.73 13.76
C ALA A 176 -4.39 12.02 13.91
N GLN A 177 -4.94 13.17 13.47
CA GLN A 177 -4.29 14.47 13.59
C GLN A 177 -4.06 14.88 15.03
N GLY A 178 -4.98 14.55 15.94
CA GLY A 178 -4.80 14.81 17.37
C GLY A 178 -3.62 14.03 17.97
N LYS A 179 -3.28 12.86 17.40
CA LYS A 179 -2.14 12.04 17.86
C LYS A 179 -0.82 12.46 17.22
N ASP A 180 -0.85 12.94 15.98
CA ASP A 180 0.33 13.42 15.24
C ASP A 180 -0.05 14.66 14.41
N PRO A 181 -0.04 15.86 15.02
CA PRO A 181 -0.44 17.11 14.36
C PRO A 181 0.50 17.53 13.22
N GLY A 182 1.75 17.06 13.25
CA GLY A 182 2.77 17.38 12.24
C GLY A 182 2.72 16.51 10.99
N ASN A 183 1.90 15.48 10.96
CA ASN A 183 1.89 14.50 9.91
C ASN A 183 1.26 15.03 8.62
N THR A 184 2.08 15.16 7.59
CA THR A 184 1.66 15.69 6.28
C THR A 184 0.67 14.77 5.56
N TYR A 185 0.76 13.46 5.75
CA TYR A 185 -0.18 12.50 5.12
C TYR A 185 -1.59 12.65 5.68
N ILE A 186 -1.72 12.83 7.00
CA ILE A 186 -3.01 13.07 7.65
C ILE A 186 -3.62 14.37 7.14
N LYS A 187 -2.81 15.43 7.07
CA LYS A 187 -3.23 16.73 6.54
C LYS A 187 -3.70 16.62 5.10
N ASN A 188 -2.93 15.96 4.24
CA ASN A 188 -3.28 15.75 2.84
C ASN A 188 -4.60 14.95 2.69
N ASN A 189 -4.81 13.92 3.51
CA ASN A 189 -6.04 13.15 3.49
C ASN A 189 -7.26 13.98 3.94
N LEU A 190 -7.11 14.84 4.94
CA LEU A 190 -8.16 15.78 5.34
C LEU A 190 -8.50 16.79 4.23
N GLU A 191 -7.50 17.36 3.59
CA GLU A 191 -7.68 18.28 2.45
C GLU A 191 -8.38 17.59 1.27
N LEU A 192 -7.96 16.36 0.94
CA LEU A 192 -8.56 15.54 -0.11
C LEU A 192 -10.03 15.22 0.20
N LEU A 193 -10.34 14.85 1.45
CA LEU A 193 -11.70 14.62 1.91
C LEU A 193 -12.57 15.87 1.75
N GLU A 194 -12.08 17.02 2.16
CA GLU A 194 -12.82 18.29 2.04
C GLU A 194 -13.06 18.70 0.59
N ALA A 195 -12.06 18.49 -0.27
CA ALA A 195 -12.21 18.74 -1.71
C ALA A 195 -13.28 17.82 -2.33
N SER A 196 -13.29 16.53 -1.94
CA SER A 196 -14.29 15.57 -2.43
C SER A 196 -15.72 15.92 -2.01
N VAL A 197 -15.89 16.32 -0.74
CA VAL A 197 -17.20 16.74 -0.20
C VAL A 197 -17.71 18.03 -0.88
N ARG A 198 -16.82 19.01 -1.12
CA ARG A 198 -17.19 20.24 -1.86
C ARG A 198 -17.64 19.93 -3.28
N LYS A 199 -16.91 19.06 -3.98
CA LYS A 199 -17.26 18.62 -5.34
C LYS A 199 -18.62 17.92 -5.37
N GLY A 200 -18.88 17.00 -4.43
CA GLY A 200 -20.17 16.31 -4.34
C GLY A 200 -21.36 17.23 -4.08
N LYS A 201 -21.16 18.34 -3.34
CA LYS A 201 -22.21 19.36 -3.13
C LYS A 201 -22.46 20.26 -4.35
N ALA A 202 -21.43 20.47 -5.19
CA ALA A 202 -21.56 21.32 -6.37
C ALA A 202 -22.27 20.62 -7.55
N THR A 203 -22.44 19.29 -7.48
CA THR A 203 -23.09 18.47 -8.52
C THR A 203 -24.53 18.06 -8.19
N GLN A 204 -25.07 18.52 -7.06
CA GLN A 204 -26.48 18.38 -6.64
C GLN A 204 -27.24 19.67 -6.86
#